data_eb6b1575f8ddd0aef3d41abf9ba61a99
#
_entry.id   eb6b1575f8ddd0aef3d41abf9ba61a99
#
_cell.length_a   1.000
_cell.length_b   1.000
_cell.length_c   1.000
_cell.angle_alpha   90.00
_cell.angle_beta   90.00
_cell.angle_gamma   90.00
#
_symmetry.space_group_name_H-M   'P 1'
#
loop_
_entity.id
_entity.type
_entity.pdbx_description
1 polymer ?
#
loop_
_entity_poly.entity_id
_entity_poly.type
_entity_poly.pdbx_seq_one_letter_code
_entity_poly.pdbx_strand_id
1 'polypeptide(L)'
;MRQLYDKSESNVRVSKMTVKEFYCLLFGEFNPYEFNMYLGELLSCNEAENRQLERRTAAYMVYVYLNEVLKEADEISIEPAFVLKDIYECSACIRYIAQVYIKGIMPAKDQVFGVRKLVDRPEAESIAERVFDRSKRTHTYN
;
A
#
# COMPACT_ATOMS: atom_id res chain seq x y z
N MET A 1 -28.04 -24.27 -5.05
CA MET A 1 -28.20 -22.97 -5.54
C MET A 1 -27.66 -21.88 -4.67
N ARG A 2 -28.22 -21.72 -3.51
CA ARG A 2 -27.74 -20.71 -2.60
C ARG A 2 -26.29 -20.87 -2.25
N GLN A 3 -25.87 -22.08 -2.09
CA GLN A 3 -24.48 -22.34 -1.72
C GLN A 3 -23.51 -21.83 -2.73
N LEU A 4 -23.81 -22.03 -3.99
CA LEU A 4 -22.94 -21.59 -5.04
C LEU A 4 -22.84 -20.08 -5.06
N TYR A 5 -23.96 -19.43 -4.89
CA TYR A 5 -24.03 -18.00 -4.85
C TYR A 5 -23.24 -17.45 -3.66
N ASP A 6 -23.42 -18.06 -2.50
CA ASP A 6 -22.70 -17.64 -1.30
C ASP A 6 -21.20 -17.80 -1.46
N LYS A 7 -20.78 -18.85 -2.11
CA LYS A 7 -19.38 -19.08 -2.37
C LYS A 7 -18.78 -17.97 -3.21
N SER A 8 -19.50 -17.56 -4.22
CA SER A 8 -19.04 -16.51 -5.10
C SER A 8 -18.85 -15.20 -4.34
N GLU A 9 -19.80 -14.89 -3.49
CA GLU A 9 -19.71 -13.71 -2.67
C GLU A 9 -18.57 -13.78 -1.69
N SER A 10 -18.40 -14.93 -1.09
CA SER A 10 -17.32 -15.13 -0.15
C SER A 10 -15.97 -14.90 -0.80
N ASN A 11 -15.79 -15.41 -2.01
CA ASN A 11 -14.54 -15.24 -2.72
C ASN A 11 -14.23 -13.79 -2.98
N VAL A 12 -15.23 -13.03 -3.36
CA VAL A 12 -15.04 -11.60 -3.60
C VAL A 12 -14.61 -10.89 -2.32
N ARG A 13 -15.25 -11.23 -1.20
CA ARG A 13 -14.91 -10.60 0.06
C ARG A 13 -13.52 -11.01 0.53
N VAL A 14 -13.19 -12.26 0.35
CA VAL A 14 -11.91 -12.77 0.82
C VAL A 14 -10.75 -12.09 0.10
N SER A 15 -10.93 -11.68 -1.15
CA SER A 15 -9.84 -11.06 -1.89
C SER A 15 -9.58 -9.62 -1.49
N LYS A 16 -10.53 -8.98 -0.78
CA LYS A 16 -10.34 -7.59 -0.37
C LYS A 16 -9.48 -7.51 0.88
N MET A 17 -8.79 -6.38 1.01
CA MET A 17 -7.92 -6.14 2.16
C MET A 17 -8.39 -4.92 2.92
N THR A 18 -8.33 -5.01 4.25
CA THR A 18 -8.52 -3.83 5.08
C THR A 18 -7.17 -3.24 5.45
N VAL A 19 -7.20 -2.00 5.91
CA VAL A 19 -6.00 -1.34 6.39
C VAL A 19 -5.35 -2.16 7.50
N LYS A 20 -6.17 -2.67 8.43
CA LYS A 20 -5.66 -3.47 9.55
C LYS A 20 -4.95 -4.73 9.06
N GLU A 21 -5.53 -5.42 8.08
CA GLU A 21 -4.92 -6.64 7.57
C GLU A 21 -3.56 -6.35 6.93
N PHE A 22 -3.46 -5.24 6.20
CA PHE A 22 -2.19 -4.87 5.60
C PHE A 22 -1.18 -4.45 6.66
N TYR A 23 -1.65 -3.75 7.69
CA TYR A 23 -0.79 -3.41 8.82
C TYR A 23 -0.17 -4.68 9.38
N CYS A 24 -0.96 -5.73 9.55
CA CYS A 24 -0.45 -6.98 10.09
C CYS A 24 0.58 -7.63 9.17
N LEU A 25 0.39 -7.51 7.86
CA LEU A 25 1.39 -8.05 6.93
C LEU A 25 2.73 -7.36 7.09
N LEU A 26 2.73 -6.06 7.34
CA LEU A 26 3.98 -5.29 7.45
C LEU A 26 4.54 -5.30 8.86
N PHE A 27 3.72 -4.97 9.84
CA PHE A 27 4.18 -4.72 11.20
C PHE A 27 4.03 -5.93 12.13
N GLY A 28 3.27 -6.94 11.71
CA GLY A 28 3.01 -8.10 12.53
C GLY A 28 1.71 -7.96 13.27
N GLU A 29 1.71 -8.30 14.57
CA GLU A 29 0.51 -8.28 15.35
C GLU A 29 -0.06 -6.87 15.48
N PHE A 30 -1.38 -6.75 15.37
CA PHE A 30 -2.03 -5.45 15.45
C PHE A 30 -1.97 -4.91 16.88
N ASN A 31 -1.48 -3.70 17.01
CA ASN A 31 -1.43 -2.99 18.29
C ASN A 31 -2.03 -1.60 18.03
N PRO A 32 -3.20 -1.30 18.62
CA PRO A 32 -3.86 -0.03 18.35
C PRO A 32 -3.01 1.20 18.70
N TYR A 33 -2.24 1.12 19.74
CA TYR A 33 -1.37 2.23 20.14
C TYR A 33 -0.30 2.46 19.09
N GLU A 34 0.35 1.40 18.67
CA GLU A 34 1.40 1.47 17.66
C GLU A 34 0.83 1.93 16.32
N PHE A 35 -0.34 1.38 15.96
CA PHE A 35 -1.02 1.76 14.73
C PHE A 35 -1.28 3.27 14.72
N ASN A 36 -1.79 3.79 15.83
CA ASN A 36 -2.09 5.21 15.92
C ASN A 36 -0.81 6.04 15.90
N MET A 37 0.23 5.56 16.56
CA MET A 37 1.49 6.27 16.63
C MET A 37 2.11 6.45 15.24
N TYR A 38 2.13 5.39 14.45
CA TYR A 38 2.75 5.45 13.13
C TYR A 38 1.85 6.06 12.07
N LEU A 39 0.55 5.81 12.14
CA LEU A 39 -0.35 6.09 11.03
C LEU A 39 -1.49 7.03 11.37
N GLY A 40 -1.56 7.48 12.61
CA GLY A 40 -2.70 8.25 13.08
C GLY A 40 -2.89 9.58 12.38
N GLU A 41 -1.79 10.19 11.96
CA GLU A 41 -1.87 11.49 11.33
C GLU A 41 -2.65 11.46 10.03
N LEU A 42 -2.37 10.46 9.21
CA LEU A 42 -3.05 10.34 7.92
C LEU A 42 -4.36 9.56 8.03
N LEU A 43 -4.42 8.61 8.96
CA LEU A 43 -5.56 7.73 9.11
C LEU A 43 -6.32 8.03 10.40
N SER A 44 -6.52 9.30 10.68
CA SER A 44 -6.99 9.74 11.98
C SER A 44 -8.49 9.56 12.22
N CYS A 45 -9.24 9.03 11.29
CA CYS A 45 -10.67 8.86 11.49
C CYS A 45 -10.95 7.58 12.29
N ASN A 46 -12.10 7.59 12.97
CA ASN A 46 -12.55 6.42 13.70
C ASN A 46 -12.68 5.24 12.74
N GLU A 47 -12.26 4.06 13.20
CA GLU A 47 -12.38 2.83 12.45
C GLU A 47 -11.56 2.83 11.16
N ALA A 48 -10.50 3.65 11.10
CA ALA A 48 -9.64 3.66 9.93
C ALA A 48 -9.09 2.26 9.63
N GLU A 49 -8.83 1.49 10.68
CA GLU A 49 -8.26 0.16 10.51
C GLU A 49 -9.20 -0.80 9.78
N ASN A 50 -10.51 -0.52 9.78
CA ASN A 50 -11.49 -1.39 9.13
C ASN A 50 -11.83 -0.97 7.71
N ARG A 51 -11.22 0.10 7.22
CA ARG A 51 -11.48 0.58 5.87
C ARG A 51 -10.78 -0.29 4.85
N GLN A 52 -11.35 -0.35 3.65
CA GLN A 52 -10.70 -1.05 2.56
C GLN A 52 -9.42 -0.32 2.17
N LEU A 53 -8.42 -1.08 1.81
CA LEU A 53 -7.09 -0.54 1.53
C LEU A 53 -7.02 0.02 0.12
N GLU A 54 -6.75 1.32 0.00
CA GLU A 54 -6.48 1.96 -1.28
C GLU A 54 -4.97 1.95 -1.53
N ARG A 55 -4.58 1.99 -2.79
CA ARG A 55 -3.16 1.96 -3.11
C ARG A 55 -2.41 3.14 -2.51
N ARG A 56 -3.02 4.34 -2.46
CA ARG A 56 -2.35 5.48 -1.82
C ARG A 56 -2.12 5.23 -0.33
N THR A 57 -3.07 4.57 0.32
CA THR A 57 -2.93 4.26 1.74
C THR A 57 -1.84 3.21 1.95
N ALA A 58 -1.82 2.20 1.09
CA ALA A 58 -0.76 1.20 1.15
C ALA A 58 0.60 1.85 0.94
N ALA A 59 0.68 2.81 0.02
CA ALA A 59 1.94 3.51 -0.22
C ALA A 59 2.41 4.25 1.03
N TYR A 60 1.49 4.91 1.73
CA TYR A 60 1.85 5.60 2.96
C TYR A 60 2.34 4.61 4.02
N MET A 61 1.62 3.51 4.18
CA MET A 61 1.98 2.51 5.20
C MET A 61 3.35 1.89 4.90
N VAL A 62 3.60 1.59 3.64
CA VAL A 62 4.91 1.06 3.24
C VAL A 62 6.00 2.11 3.50
N TYR A 63 5.73 3.35 3.13
CA TYR A 63 6.70 4.43 3.34
C TYR A 63 7.07 4.56 4.81
N VAL A 64 6.07 4.55 5.69
CA VAL A 64 6.31 4.64 7.12
C VAL A 64 7.13 3.45 7.59
N TYR A 65 6.78 2.26 7.14
CA TYR A 65 7.51 1.06 7.55
C TYR A 65 8.96 1.11 7.10
N LEU A 66 9.20 1.53 5.88
CA LEU A 66 10.57 1.64 5.37
C LEU A 66 11.40 2.61 6.20
N ASN A 67 10.81 3.76 6.52
CA ASN A 67 11.54 4.80 7.23
C ASN A 67 11.68 4.52 8.72
N GLU A 68 10.60 4.10 9.37
CA GLU A 68 10.58 4.00 10.82
C GLU A 68 11.07 2.65 11.33
N VAL A 69 10.81 1.60 10.59
CA VAL A 69 11.19 0.26 11.05
C VAL A 69 12.47 -0.21 10.39
N LEU A 70 12.53 -0.16 9.06
CA LEU A 70 13.70 -0.65 8.34
C LEU A 70 14.80 0.39 8.21
N LYS A 71 14.49 1.66 8.50
CA LYS A 71 15.47 2.76 8.39
C LYS A 71 16.06 2.83 6.98
N GLU A 72 15.25 2.54 6.01
CA GLU A 72 15.67 2.62 4.61
C GLU A 72 15.51 4.05 4.12
N ALA A 73 16.60 4.61 3.59
CA ALA A 73 16.61 6.02 3.16
C ALA A 73 15.74 6.23 1.94
N ASP A 74 15.18 7.44 1.85
CA ASP A 74 14.45 7.85 0.65
C ASP A 74 15.39 7.96 -0.54
N GLU A 75 14.83 7.71 -1.73
CA GLU A 75 15.54 8.05 -2.95
C GLU A 75 15.62 9.56 -3.04
N ILE A 76 16.79 10.07 -3.44
CA ILE A 76 17.03 11.51 -3.45
C ILE A 76 16.18 12.19 -4.50
N SER A 77 16.10 11.60 -5.70
CA SER A 77 15.34 12.19 -6.79
C SER A 77 14.04 11.45 -7.00
N ILE A 78 12.92 12.17 -6.97
CA ILE A 78 11.61 11.57 -7.24
C ILE A 78 11.17 11.83 -8.68
N GLU A 79 12.06 12.41 -9.48
CA GLU A 79 11.73 12.76 -10.86
C GLU A 79 11.18 11.60 -11.67
N PRO A 80 11.72 10.38 -11.55
CA PRO A 80 11.17 9.27 -12.33
C PRO A 80 9.70 8.98 -12.07
N ALA A 81 9.17 9.39 -10.93
CA ALA A 81 7.76 9.15 -10.61
C ALA A 81 6.82 10.10 -11.34
N PHE A 82 7.35 11.18 -11.94
CA PHE A 82 6.48 12.14 -12.59
C PHE A 82 5.96 11.67 -13.94
N VAL A 83 6.36 10.46 -14.38
CA VAL A 83 5.72 9.85 -15.54
C VAL A 83 4.33 9.34 -15.19
N LEU A 84 4.02 9.22 -13.90
CA LEU A 84 2.71 8.71 -13.47
C LEU A 84 1.64 9.76 -13.74
N LYS A 85 0.64 9.37 -14.51
CA LYS A 85 -0.39 10.30 -14.98
C LYS A 85 -1.27 10.79 -13.84
N ASP A 86 -1.42 9.99 -12.78
CA ASP A 86 -2.31 10.33 -11.68
C ASP A 86 -1.58 10.74 -10.41
N ILE A 87 -0.30 11.07 -10.50
CA ILE A 87 0.49 11.35 -9.30
C ILE A 87 -0.03 12.56 -8.52
N TYR A 88 -0.69 13.48 -9.21
CA TYR A 88 -1.19 14.68 -8.54
C TYR A 88 -2.60 14.56 -8.00
N GLU A 89 -3.24 13.39 -8.13
CA GLU A 89 -4.58 13.22 -7.60
C GLU A 89 -4.65 13.34 -6.09
N CYS A 90 -3.55 13.06 -5.41
CA CYS A 90 -3.46 13.23 -3.97
C CYS A 90 -2.17 13.95 -3.69
N SER A 91 -2.25 15.27 -3.53
CA SER A 91 -1.02 16.07 -3.39
C SER A 91 -0.25 15.70 -2.13
N ALA A 92 -0.95 15.33 -1.07
CA ALA A 92 -0.29 14.90 0.16
C ALA A 92 0.39 13.55 0.03
N CYS A 93 0.07 12.80 -1.02
CA CYS A 93 0.57 11.44 -1.21
C CYS A 93 1.78 11.38 -2.14
N ILE A 94 2.13 12.49 -2.77
CA ILE A 94 3.15 12.45 -3.84
C ILE A 94 4.45 11.81 -3.35
N ARG A 95 4.91 12.21 -2.17
CA ARG A 95 6.16 11.67 -1.64
C ARG A 95 6.07 10.16 -1.43
N TYR A 96 4.99 9.70 -0.83
CA TYR A 96 4.85 8.28 -0.53
C TYR A 96 4.76 7.45 -1.80
N ILE A 97 3.94 7.93 -2.73
CA ILE A 97 3.75 7.23 -4.00
C ILE A 97 5.05 7.21 -4.79
N ALA A 98 5.75 8.35 -4.85
CA ALA A 98 7.00 8.40 -5.59
C ALA A 98 8.01 7.42 -5.05
N GLN A 99 8.17 7.36 -3.73
CA GLN A 99 9.17 6.49 -3.13
C GLN A 99 8.86 5.01 -3.39
N VAL A 100 7.62 4.59 -3.16
CA VAL A 100 7.29 3.18 -3.34
C VAL A 100 7.32 2.77 -4.81
N TYR A 101 7.02 3.70 -5.70
CA TYR A 101 7.11 3.44 -7.14
C TYR A 101 8.57 3.31 -7.58
N ILE A 102 9.39 4.28 -7.22
CA ILE A 102 10.79 4.30 -7.64
C ILE A 102 11.55 3.11 -7.07
N LYS A 103 11.24 2.74 -5.83
CA LYS A 103 11.89 1.60 -5.20
C LYS A 103 11.42 0.27 -5.77
N GLY A 104 10.44 0.28 -6.66
CA GLY A 104 9.98 -0.95 -7.29
C GLY A 104 9.11 -1.80 -6.41
N ILE A 105 8.52 -1.21 -5.36
CA ILE A 105 7.65 -1.94 -4.44
C ILE A 105 6.21 -1.95 -4.93
N MET A 106 5.74 -0.82 -5.46
CA MET A 106 4.38 -0.72 -5.98
C MET A 106 4.43 -0.21 -7.42
N PRO A 107 4.40 -1.13 -8.38
CA PRO A 107 4.49 -0.73 -9.78
C PRO A 107 3.22 -0.08 -10.29
N ALA A 108 3.34 0.61 -11.43
CA ALA A 108 2.22 1.22 -12.10
C ALA A 108 1.84 0.38 -13.32
N LYS A 109 0.65 0.63 -13.85
CA LYS A 109 0.20 0.00 -15.07
C LYS A 109 -0.19 1.10 -16.05
N ASP A 110 0.43 1.07 -17.23
CA ASP A 110 0.18 2.08 -18.26
C ASP A 110 0.40 3.49 -17.72
N GLN A 111 1.41 3.65 -16.89
CA GLN A 111 1.78 4.93 -16.28
C GLN A 111 0.70 5.48 -15.35
N VAL A 112 -0.14 4.59 -14.80
CA VAL A 112 -1.15 4.97 -13.82
C VAL A 112 -0.87 4.21 -12.55
N PHE A 113 -0.68 4.94 -11.46
CA PHE A 113 -0.44 4.30 -10.17
C PHE A 113 -1.71 3.67 -9.62
N GLY A 114 -2.85 4.30 -9.84
CA GLY A 114 -4.12 3.86 -9.28
C GLY A 114 -4.30 4.36 -7.87
N VAL A 115 -4.23 5.69 -7.70
CA VAL A 115 -4.20 6.31 -6.38
C VAL A 115 -5.31 5.82 -5.46
N ARG A 116 -6.53 5.72 -5.99
CA ARG A 116 -7.67 5.31 -5.18
C ARG A 116 -8.12 3.88 -5.44
N LYS A 117 -7.36 3.14 -6.23
CA LYS A 117 -7.71 1.77 -6.55
C LYS A 117 -7.56 0.90 -5.31
N LEU A 118 -8.49 -0.01 -5.10
CA LEU A 118 -8.44 -0.91 -3.95
C LEU A 118 -7.39 -1.99 -4.18
N VAL A 119 -6.74 -2.36 -3.09
CA VAL A 119 -5.71 -3.41 -3.09
C VAL A 119 -6.38 -4.70 -2.64
N ASP A 120 -6.22 -5.76 -3.43
CA ASP A 120 -6.72 -7.07 -3.01
C ASP A 120 -5.61 -7.84 -2.29
N ARG A 121 -5.96 -9.00 -1.76
CA ARG A 121 -5.01 -9.78 -0.96
C ARG A 121 -3.77 -10.19 -1.76
N PRO A 122 -3.89 -10.73 -2.97
CA PRO A 122 -2.68 -11.11 -3.72
C PRO A 122 -1.75 -9.92 -3.96
N GLU A 123 -2.31 -8.77 -4.28
CA GLU A 123 -1.47 -7.59 -4.47
C GLU A 123 -0.81 -7.16 -3.17
N ALA A 124 -1.56 -7.20 -2.07
CA ALA A 124 -1.03 -6.83 -0.76
C ALA A 124 0.15 -7.72 -0.39
N GLU A 125 0.03 -9.00 -0.64
CA GLU A 125 1.10 -9.95 -0.34
C GLU A 125 2.32 -9.70 -1.20
N SER A 126 2.11 -9.35 -2.47
CA SER A 126 3.23 -9.02 -3.35
C SER A 126 3.94 -7.76 -2.89
N ILE A 127 3.17 -6.76 -2.45
CA ILE A 127 3.76 -5.53 -1.94
C ILE A 127 4.63 -5.83 -0.72
N ALA A 128 4.08 -6.59 0.23
CA ALA A 128 4.82 -6.93 1.44
C ALA A 128 6.08 -7.71 1.10
N GLU A 129 6.01 -8.62 0.15
CA GLU A 129 7.16 -9.41 -0.24
C GLU A 129 8.28 -8.51 -0.77
N ARG A 130 7.92 -7.48 -1.54
CA ARG A 130 8.92 -6.55 -2.07
C ARG A 130 9.49 -5.63 -1.01
N VAL A 131 8.71 -5.37 0.05
CA VAL A 131 9.23 -4.60 1.17
C VAL A 131 10.33 -5.39 1.87
N PHE A 132 10.07 -6.67 2.14
CA PHE A 132 11.00 -7.48 2.93
C PHE A 132 12.15 -8.07 2.12
N ASP A 133 11.97 -8.24 0.81
CA ASP A 133 12.99 -8.86 -0.03
C ASP A 133 13.30 -7.91 -1.19
N ARG A 134 14.41 -7.19 -1.07
CA ARG A 134 14.76 -6.19 -2.06
C ARG A 134 15.00 -6.78 -3.44
N SER A 135 15.39 -8.04 -3.50
CA SER A 135 15.63 -8.69 -4.78
C SER A 135 14.36 -8.90 -5.58
N LYS A 136 13.21 -8.78 -4.94
CA LYS A 136 11.92 -8.92 -5.60
C LYS A 136 11.36 -7.62 -6.15
N ARG A 137 12.02 -6.50 -5.88
CA ARG A 137 11.56 -5.20 -6.35
C ARG A 137 11.76 -5.05 -7.85
N THR A 138 10.82 -4.39 -8.49
CA THR A 138 10.85 -4.22 -9.94
C THR A 138 11.37 -2.84 -10.29
N HIS A 139 11.81 -2.69 -11.56
CA HIS A 139 12.29 -1.39 -12.05
C HIS A 139 11.34 -0.92 -13.12
N THR A 140 10.24 -0.34 -12.69
CA THR A 140 9.16 0.02 -13.59
C THR A 140 9.41 1.29 -14.39
N TYR A 141 10.41 2.07 -13.97
CA TYR A 141 10.73 3.31 -14.65
C TYR A 141 11.89 3.17 -15.62
N ASN A 142 12.42 1.99 -15.71
CA ASN A 142 13.44 1.73 -16.71
C ASN A 142 12.85 1.49 -18.06
#